data_5febf54f9b73ad6384561a79b74ecfa4
#
_entry.id   5febf54f9b73ad6384561a79b74ecfa4
#
_cell.length_a   1.000
_cell.length_b   1.000
_cell.length_c   1.000
_cell.angle_alpha   90.00
_cell.angle_beta   90.00
_cell.angle_gamma   90.00
#
_symmetry.space_group_name_H-M   'P 1'
#
loop_
_entity.id
_entity.type
_entity.pdbx_description
1 polymer ?
#
loop_
_entity_poly.entity_id
_entity_poly.type
_entity_poly.pdbx_seq_one_letter_code
_entity_poly.pdbx_strand_id
1 'polypeptide(L)'
;MSSLVLRPSQDKAINLCRQSIANGNKRVLLYGPTGFGKTEIAISLLRQSAEKNKRSAIIMDRVVLCQQTSVRLDKYGVDHGVIQAGSWRWRPQERIQVCSAQTLEKFDSIPLFDLLIIDEAHCQRQGTVAYIKNNNVPTIGLSASPFTKGLGSVYQDIITPVTTAELVGEGSLVPLRVFISKEIDMTDA
;
A
#
# COMPACT_ATOMS: atom_id res chain seq x y z
N MET A 1 6.85 -17.14 -15.43
CA MET A 1 6.52 -16.35 -14.24
C MET A 1 7.77 -15.58 -13.83
N SER A 2 7.67 -14.26 -13.68
CA SER A 2 8.81 -13.45 -13.21
C SER A 2 8.98 -13.65 -11.70
N SER A 3 10.22 -13.84 -11.22
CA SER A 3 10.47 -13.82 -9.78
C SER A 3 10.31 -12.38 -9.24
N LEU A 4 9.63 -12.23 -8.11
CA LEU A 4 9.61 -10.96 -7.39
C LEU A 4 10.94 -10.81 -6.66
N VAL A 5 11.81 -9.95 -7.17
CA VAL A 5 13.08 -9.59 -6.53
C VAL A 5 12.94 -8.20 -5.95
N LEU A 6 13.13 -8.08 -4.65
CA LEU A 6 13.09 -6.80 -3.95
C LEU A 6 14.46 -6.13 -3.97
N ARG A 7 14.45 -4.80 -4.00
CA ARG A 7 15.67 -3.99 -3.77
C ARG A 7 16.03 -3.99 -2.29
N PRO A 8 17.31 -3.78 -1.92
CA PRO A 8 17.72 -3.73 -0.50
C PRO A 8 16.92 -2.75 0.35
N SER A 9 16.57 -1.58 -0.21
CA SER A 9 15.73 -0.58 0.47
C SER A 9 14.29 -1.06 0.72
N GLN A 10 13.75 -1.91 -0.15
CA GLN A 10 12.42 -2.52 0.01
C GLN A 10 12.43 -3.64 1.06
N ASP A 11 13.49 -4.48 1.09
CA ASP A 11 13.68 -5.47 2.15
C ASP A 11 13.85 -4.80 3.52
N LYS A 12 14.61 -3.72 3.60
CA LYS A 12 14.74 -2.89 4.80
C LYS A 12 13.37 -2.38 5.27
N ALA A 13 12.54 -1.91 4.34
CA ALA A 13 11.19 -1.43 4.66
C ALA A 13 10.32 -2.53 5.30
N ILE A 14 10.31 -3.72 4.71
CA ILE A 14 9.57 -4.87 5.24
C ILE A 14 10.06 -5.24 6.64
N ASN A 15 11.38 -5.28 6.85
CA ASN A 15 11.95 -5.63 8.15
C ASN A 15 11.62 -4.60 9.23
N LEU A 16 11.68 -3.31 8.91
CA LEU A 16 11.27 -2.25 9.84
C LEU A 16 9.78 -2.33 10.21
N CYS A 17 8.90 -2.59 9.22
CA CYS A 17 7.47 -2.81 9.50
C CYS A 17 7.25 -4.00 10.44
N ARG A 18 7.98 -5.12 10.23
CA ARG A 18 7.91 -6.30 11.11
C ARG A 18 8.39 -6.00 12.52
N GLN A 19 9.50 -5.28 12.65
CA GLN A 19 10.02 -4.87 13.96
C GLN A 19 9.01 -3.99 14.70
N SER A 20 8.42 -3.02 14.03
CA SER A 20 7.40 -2.17 14.63
C SER A 20 6.19 -2.98 15.11
N ILE A 21 5.71 -3.92 14.29
CA ILE A 21 4.60 -4.82 14.67
C ILE A 21 5.00 -5.73 15.84
N ALA A 22 6.22 -6.27 15.86
CA ALA A 22 6.73 -7.10 16.95
C ALA A 22 6.86 -6.31 18.25
N ASN A 23 7.14 -5.01 18.18
CA ASN A 23 7.20 -4.10 19.32
C ASN A 23 5.80 -3.68 19.85
N GLY A 24 4.73 -4.27 19.29
CA GLY A 24 3.35 -4.06 19.74
C GLY A 24 2.52 -3.07 18.93
N ASN A 25 3.10 -2.39 17.96
CA ASN A 25 2.35 -1.49 17.07
C ASN A 25 1.50 -2.31 16.09
N LYS A 26 0.19 -2.18 16.18
CA LYS A 26 -0.73 -2.91 15.28
C LYS A 26 -0.95 -2.21 13.94
N ARG A 27 -0.74 -0.91 13.89
CA ARG A 27 -0.99 -0.08 12.69
C ARG A 27 0.23 0.77 12.39
N VAL A 28 0.93 0.42 11.32
CA VAL A 28 2.20 1.03 10.92
C VAL A 28 2.02 1.72 9.58
N LEU A 29 2.47 2.97 9.46
CA LEU A 29 2.49 3.71 8.20
C LEU A 29 3.86 3.62 7.56
N LEU A 30 3.95 2.99 6.39
CA LEU A 30 5.16 2.98 5.58
C LEU A 30 5.14 4.19 4.64
N TYR A 31 5.97 5.15 4.93
CA TYR A 31 6.24 6.26 4.03
C TYR A 31 7.31 5.88 3.02
N GLY A 32 7.01 6.06 1.76
CA GLY A 32 7.98 5.89 0.68
C GLY A 32 7.63 6.79 -0.50
N PRO A 33 8.63 7.46 -1.10
CA PRO A 33 8.41 8.34 -2.24
C PRO A 33 7.70 7.62 -3.39
N THR A 34 7.11 8.40 -4.31
CA THR A 34 6.60 7.86 -5.58
C THR A 34 7.75 7.19 -6.33
N GLY A 35 7.51 6.02 -6.91
CA GLY A 35 8.56 5.21 -7.57
C GLY A 35 9.38 4.31 -6.63
N PHE A 36 9.20 4.40 -5.31
CA PHE A 36 9.86 3.50 -4.35
C PHE A 36 9.48 2.02 -4.56
N GLY A 37 8.36 1.73 -5.22
CA GLY A 37 7.89 0.36 -5.43
C GLY A 37 7.10 -0.17 -4.23
N LYS A 38 6.24 0.65 -3.65
CA LYS A 38 5.34 0.26 -2.56
C LYS A 38 4.47 -0.95 -2.90
N THR A 39 4.06 -1.07 -4.17
CA THR A 39 3.27 -2.20 -4.64
C THR A 39 4.05 -3.52 -4.59
N GLU A 40 5.34 -3.52 -4.92
CA GLU A 40 6.21 -4.70 -4.81
C GLU A 40 6.38 -5.14 -3.36
N ILE A 41 6.51 -4.18 -2.44
CA ILE A 41 6.53 -4.44 -1.00
C ILE A 41 5.21 -5.08 -0.56
N ALA A 42 4.07 -4.53 -0.99
CA ALA A 42 2.76 -5.07 -0.69
C ALA A 42 2.61 -6.52 -1.18
N ILE A 43 2.95 -6.79 -2.43
CA ILE A 43 2.88 -8.14 -3.02
C ILE A 43 3.77 -9.12 -2.24
N SER A 44 4.97 -8.71 -1.86
CA SER A 44 5.86 -9.54 -1.05
C SER A 44 5.26 -9.89 0.31
N LEU A 45 4.67 -8.91 1.00
CA LEU A 45 4.00 -9.11 2.28
C LEU A 45 2.79 -10.04 2.17
N LEU A 46 1.97 -9.89 1.12
CA LEU A 46 0.83 -10.75 0.85
C LEU A 46 1.25 -12.20 0.62
N ARG A 47 2.29 -12.43 -0.20
CA ARG A 47 2.84 -13.77 -0.44
C ARG A 47 3.33 -14.42 0.85
N GLN A 48 4.15 -13.72 1.62
CA GLN A 48 4.69 -14.23 2.88
C GLN A 48 3.60 -14.51 3.93
N SER A 49 2.49 -13.76 3.89
CA SER A 49 1.32 -14.02 4.71
C SER A 49 0.65 -15.34 4.29
N ALA A 50 0.43 -15.53 2.99
CA ALA A 50 -0.18 -16.74 2.45
C ALA A 50 0.68 -18.01 2.68
N GLU A 51 2.01 -17.90 2.56
CA GLU A 51 2.97 -18.97 2.88
C GLU A 51 2.85 -19.43 4.36
N LYS A 52 2.42 -18.55 5.24
CA LYS A 52 2.12 -18.85 6.65
C LYS A 52 0.67 -19.27 6.89
N ASN A 53 -0.08 -19.61 5.84
CA ASN A 53 -1.50 -19.95 5.89
C ASN A 53 -2.39 -18.84 6.47
N LYS A 54 -1.98 -17.57 6.37
CA LYS A 54 -2.73 -16.41 6.85
C LYS A 54 -3.54 -15.79 5.71
N ARG A 55 -4.68 -15.19 6.06
CA ARG A 55 -5.50 -14.41 5.13
C ARG A 55 -5.05 -12.96 5.15
N SER A 56 -4.83 -12.39 3.97
CA SER A 56 -4.39 -11.01 3.86
C SER A 56 -5.10 -10.28 2.72
N ALA A 57 -5.23 -8.97 2.88
CA ALA A 57 -5.82 -8.15 1.84
C ALA A 57 -5.02 -6.88 1.61
N ILE A 58 -5.04 -6.42 0.36
CA ILE A 58 -4.67 -5.06 0.01
C ILE A 58 -5.92 -4.28 -0.36
N ILE A 59 -6.14 -3.16 0.31
CA ILE A 59 -7.31 -2.29 0.11
C ILE A 59 -6.87 -1.08 -0.70
N MET A 60 -7.56 -0.86 -1.81
CA MET A 60 -7.33 0.22 -2.76
C MET A 60 -8.49 1.21 -2.75
N ASP A 61 -8.18 2.50 -2.82
CA ASP A 61 -9.21 3.55 -2.92
C ASP A 61 -9.91 3.57 -4.27
N ARG A 62 -9.18 3.27 -5.37
CA ARG A 62 -9.68 3.35 -6.74
C ARG A 62 -9.76 1.98 -7.42
N VAL A 63 -10.85 1.73 -8.13
CA VAL A 63 -11.11 0.50 -8.90
C VAL A 63 -10.00 0.18 -9.91
N VAL A 64 -9.48 1.20 -10.60
CA VAL A 64 -8.38 1.02 -11.57
C VAL A 64 -7.13 0.47 -10.89
N LEU A 65 -6.83 0.90 -9.66
CA LEU A 65 -5.68 0.39 -8.90
C LEU A 65 -5.88 -1.08 -8.49
N CYS A 66 -7.11 -1.50 -8.18
CA CYS A 66 -7.42 -2.91 -7.93
C CYS A 66 -7.06 -3.78 -9.15
N GLN A 67 -7.47 -3.35 -10.34
CA GLN A 67 -7.16 -4.07 -11.58
C GLN A 67 -5.67 -4.13 -11.86
N GLN A 68 -4.96 -3.01 -11.74
CA GLN A 68 -3.51 -2.94 -11.94
C GLN A 68 -2.75 -3.85 -10.95
N THR A 69 -3.17 -3.87 -9.68
CA THR A 69 -2.57 -4.72 -8.66
C THR A 69 -2.87 -6.19 -8.91
N SER A 70 -4.09 -6.53 -9.32
CA SER A 70 -4.46 -7.89 -9.71
C SER A 70 -3.60 -8.41 -10.88
N VAL A 71 -3.46 -7.64 -11.95
CA VAL A 71 -2.57 -7.98 -13.07
C VAL A 71 -1.11 -8.16 -12.62
N ARG A 72 -0.66 -7.33 -11.68
CA ARG A 72 0.71 -7.43 -11.15
C ARG A 72 0.90 -8.69 -10.30
N LEU A 73 -0.08 -9.09 -9.50
CA LEU A 73 -0.09 -10.37 -8.78
C LEU A 73 -0.02 -11.55 -9.75
N ASP A 74 -0.79 -11.52 -10.84
CA ASP A 74 -0.74 -12.55 -11.90
C ASP A 74 0.66 -12.66 -12.52
N LYS A 75 1.30 -11.53 -12.82
CA LYS A 75 2.67 -11.49 -13.36
C LYS A 75 3.67 -12.25 -12.47
N TYR A 76 3.47 -12.19 -11.15
CA TYR A 76 4.30 -12.88 -10.17
C TYR A 76 3.78 -14.28 -9.79
N GLY A 77 2.73 -14.77 -10.46
CA GLY A 77 2.16 -16.09 -10.20
C GLY A 77 1.49 -16.22 -8.82
N VAL A 78 0.98 -15.12 -8.29
CA VAL A 78 0.30 -15.08 -6.98
C VAL A 78 -1.19 -15.25 -7.18
N ASP A 79 -1.74 -16.39 -6.76
CA ASP A 79 -3.19 -16.59 -6.80
C ASP A 79 -3.91 -15.73 -5.77
N HIS A 80 -5.03 -15.11 -6.18
CA HIS A 80 -5.75 -14.14 -5.37
C HIS A 80 -7.21 -14.00 -5.82
N GLY A 81 -8.05 -13.51 -4.93
CA GLY A 81 -9.38 -13.01 -5.23
C GLY A 81 -9.42 -11.50 -5.37
N VAL A 82 -10.48 -10.99 -5.97
CA VAL A 82 -10.76 -9.56 -6.08
C VAL A 82 -12.14 -9.25 -5.53
N ILE A 83 -12.19 -8.52 -4.41
CA ILE A 83 -13.43 -8.05 -3.80
C ILE A 83 -13.73 -6.65 -4.36
N GLN A 84 -14.36 -6.64 -5.52
CA GLN A 84 -14.79 -5.45 -6.23
C GLN A 84 -16.08 -5.73 -6.97
N ALA A 85 -17.05 -4.84 -6.92
CA ALA A 85 -18.32 -4.99 -7.63
C ALA A 85 -18.09 -5.18 -9.14
N GLY A 86 -18.72 -6.21 -9.71
CA GLY A 86 -18.59 -6.55 -11.12
C GLY A 86 -17.27 -7.22 -11.52
N SER A 87 -16.42 -7.58 -10.57
CA SER A 87 -15.19 -8.31 -10.88
C SER A 87 -15.48 -9.78 -11.28
N TRP A 88 -14.94 -10.20 -12.41
CA TRP A 88 -14.98 -11.61 -12.83
C TRP A 88 -14.18 -12.53 -11.90
N ARG A 89 -13.20 -11.97 -11.16
CA ARG A 89 -12.35 -12.67 -10.19
C ARG A 89 -12.92 -12.58 -8.76
N TRP A 90 -14.22 -12.52 -8.62
CA TRP A 90 -14.88 -12.53 -7.32
C TRP A 90 -14.70 -13.89 -6.65
N ARG A 91 -13.62 -14.03 -5.86
CA ARG A 91 -13.27 -15.26 -5.12
C ARG A 91 -12.94 -14.91 -3.66
N PRO A 92 -13.95 -14.61 -2.82
CA PRO A 92 -13.73 -14.13 -1.43
C PRO A 92 -13.11 -15.18 -0.51
N GLN A 93 -13.09 -16.45 -0.92
CA GLN A 93 -12.47 -17.56 -0.17
C GLN A 93 -10.94 -17.57 -0.29
N GLU A 94 -10.36 -16.92 -1.29
CA GLU A 94 -8.91 -16.91 -1.49
C GLU A 94 -8.20 -16.24 -0.32
N ARG A 95 -6.97 -16.70 -0.03
CA ARG A 95 -6.17 -16.18 1.09
C ARG A 95 -5.68 -14.77 0.86
N ILE A 96 -5.38 -14.44 -0.38
CA ILE A 96 -4.95 -13.10 -0.79
C ILE A 96 -6.14 -12.42 -1.47
N GLN A 97 -6.46 -11.22 -1.04
CA GLN A 97 -7.55 -10.44 -1.61
C GLN A 97 -7.06 -9.06 -2.05
N VAL A 98 -7.47 -8.66 -3.25
CA VAL A 98 -7.40 -7.26 -3.69
C VAL A 98 -8.79 -6.66 -3.51
N CYS A 99 -8.91 -5.64 -2.67
CA CYS A 99 -10.22 -5.12 -2.27
C CYS A 99 -10.39 -3.67 -2.71
N SER A 100 -11.52 -3.37 -3.31
CA SER A 100 -11.98 -1.99 -3.45
C SER A 100 -12.57 -1.50 -2.12
N ALA A 101 -12.05 -0.41 -1.57
CA ALA A 101 -12.57 0.20 -0.35
C ALA A 101 -14.06 0.53 -0.48
N GLN A 102 -14.49 1.06 -1.64
CA GLN A 102 -15.88 1.38 -1.91
C GLN A 102 -16.80 0.15 -1.90
N THR A 103 -16.27 -1.02 -2.30
CA THR A 103 -17.06 -2.27 -2.26
C THR A 103 -17.12 -2.81 -0.84
N LEU A 104 -16.02 -2.76 -0.10
CA LEU A 104 -15.99 -3.20 1.30
C LEU A 104 -16.94 -2.38 2.20
N GLU A 105 -17.04 -1.07 1.97
CA GLU A 105 -17.96 -0.20 2.72
C GLU A 105 -19.44 -0.53 2.54
N LYS A 106 -19.79 -1.31 1.52
CA LYS A 106 -21.18 -1.75 1.25
C LYS A 106 -21.50 -3.12 1.84
N PHE A 107 -20.52 -3.78 2.46
CA PHE A 107 -20.74 -5.07 3.10
C PHE A 107 -21.27 -4.90 4.51
N ASP A 108 -22.26 -5.67 4.90
CA ASP A 108 -22.74 -5.75 6.29
C ASP A 108 -21.65 -6.27 7.22
N SER A 109 -20.76 -7.11 6.71
CA SER A 109 -19.58 -7.58 7.42
C SER A 109 -18.39 -7.75 6.48
N ILE A 110 -17.28 -7.07 6.77
CA ILE A 110 -16.02 -7.24 6.03
C ILE A 110 -15.39 -8.58 6.47
N PRO A 111 -14.90 -9.40 5.52
CA PRO A 111 -14.19 -10.64 5.85
C PRO A 111 -13.03 -10.41 6.81
N LEU A 112 -12.82 -11.32 7.76
CA LEU A 112 -11.70 -11.23 8.69
C LEU A 112 -10.38 -11.54 7.96
N PHE A 113 -9.39 -10.70 8.20
CA PHE A 113 -8.03 -10.83 7.70
C PHE A 113 -7.04 -10.88 8.86
N ASP A 114 -5.91 -11.56 8.66
CA ASP A 114 -4.79 -11.60 9.59
C ASP A 114 -3.79 -10.45 9.33
N LEU A 115 -3.79 -9.89 8.12
CA LEU A 115 -2.97 -8.76 7.72
C LEU A 115 -3.73 -7.89 6.73
N LEU A 116 -3.69 -6.60 6.94
CA LEU A 116 -4.19 -5.60 5.98
C LEU A 116 -3.05 -4.74 5.45
N ILE A 117 -3.11 -4.44 4.17
CA ILE A 117 -2.31 -3.42 3.53
C ILE A 117 -3.27 -2.38 2.97
N ILE A 118 -3.05 -1.12 3.29
CA ILE A 118 -3.87 -0.02 2.79
C ILE A 118 -3.02 0.79 1.82
N ASP A 119 -3.33 0.75 0.56
CA ASP A 119 -2.66 1.61 -0.42
C ASP A 119 -3.24 3.01 -0.38
N GLU A 120 -2.40 4.01 -0.65
CA GLU A 120 -2.74 5.43 -0.52
C GLU A 120 -3.41 5.75 0.83
N ALA A 121 -2.78 5.31 1.92
CA ALA A 121 -3.31 5.37 3.28
C ALA A 121 -3.72 6.78 3.73
N HIS A 122 -3.28 7.82 3.04
CA HIS A 122 -3.70 9.20 3.27
C HIS A 122 -5.15 9.47 2.86
N CYS A 123 -5.78 8.63 2.04
CA CYS A 123 -7.17 8.79 1.61
C CYS A 123 -8.21 8.48 2.72
N GLN A 124 -7.81 7.87 3.82
CA GLN A 124 -8.57 7.65 5.08
C GLN A 124 -10.09 7.43 4.93
N ARG A 125 -10.50 6.40 4.21
CA ARG A 125 -11.93 6.05 4.10
C ARG A 125 -12.48 5.62 5.46
N GLN A 126 -13.60 6.21 5.86
CA GLN A 126 -14.19 6.04 7.19
C GLN A 126 -14.50 4.57 7.53
N GLY A 127 -15.10 3.82 6.61
CA GLY A 127 -15.41 2.40 6.80
C GLY A 127 -14.16 1.56 6.99
N THR A 128 -13.11 1.79 6.19
CA THR A 128 -11.81 1.10 6.33
C THR A 128 -11.15 1.45 7.67
N VAL A 129 -11.14 2.73 8.06
CA VAL A 129 -10.57 3.18 9.34
C VAL A 129 -11.32 2.57 10.52
N ALA A 130 -12.65 2.56 10.48
CA ALA A 130 -13.47 1.92 11.52
C ALA A 130 -13.16 0.41 11.62
N TYR A 131 -13.08 -0.28 10.49
CA TYR A 131 -12.78 -1.70 10.46
C TYR A 131 -11.44 -2.04 11.12
N ILE A 132 -10.35 -1.35 10.75
CA ILE A 132 -9.01 -1.63 11.30
C ILE A 132 -8.88 -1.28 12.78
N LYS A 133 -9.62 -0.27 13.25
CA LYS A 133 -9.66 0.09 14.68
C LYS A 133 -10.43 -0.94 15.52
N ASN A 134 -11.60 -1.36 15.03
CA ASN A 134 -12.49 -2.25 15.75
C ASN A 134 -11.99 -3.70 15.82
N ASN A 135 -11.30 -4.17 14.77
CA ASN A 135 -10.84 -5.56 14.70
C ASN A 135 -9.39 -5.75 15.13
N ASN A 136 -8.68 -4.69 15.48
CA ASN A 136 -7.28 -4.72 15.92
C ASN A 136 -6.36 -5.55 15.00
N VAL A 137 -6.64 -5.55 13.70
CA VAL A 137 -5.89 -6.30 12.69
C VAL A 137 -4.55 -5.63 12.42
N PRO A 138 -3.44 -6.37 12.38
CA PRO A 138 -2.17 -5.85 11.90
C PRO A 138 -2.33 -5.18 10.53
N THR A 139 -1.98 -3.90 10.46
CA THR A 139 -2.24 -3.08 9.28
C THR A 139 -0.99 -2.30 8.89
N ILE A 140 -0.62 -2.37 7.62
CA ILE A 140 0.45 -1.56 7.04
C ILE A 140 -0.18 -0.60 6.03
N GLY A 141 -0.17 0.69 6.36
CA GLY A 141 -0.55 1.74 5.42
C GLY A 141 0.63 2.11 4.54
N LEU A 142 0.41 2.25 3.25
CA LEU A 142 1.41 2.71 2.29
C LEU A 142 1.05 4.13 1.84
N SER A 143 1.98 5.06 1.91
CA SER A 143 1.72 6.43 1.47
C SER A 143 2.99 7.11 0.95
N ALA A 144 2.81 7.98 -0.04
CA ALA A 144 3.81 8.97 -0.45
C ALA A 144 3.60 10.33 0.23
N SER A 145 2.51 10.51 0.98
CA SER A 145 2.10 11.74 1.64
C SER A 145 1.73 11.47 3.11
N PRO A 146 2.71 11.22 4.01
CA PRO A 146 2.45 10.72 5.36
C PRO A 146 1.96 11.81 6.33
N PHE A 147 1.98 13.08 5.93
CA PHE A 147 1.64 14.21 6.80
C PHE A 147 0.20 14.70 6.65
N THR A 148 -0.67 13.87 6.07
CA THR A 148 -2.10 14.19 5.98
C THR A 148 -2.75 14.17 7.36
N LYS A 149 -3.58 15.19 7.63
CA LYS A 149 -4.32 15.34 8.91
C LYS A 149 -5.11 14.08 9.24
N GLY A 150 -5.01 13.61 10.47
CA GLY A 150 -5.76 12.45 10.98
C GLY A 150 -5.02 11.12 10.90
N LEU A 151 -3.93 10.97 10.13
CA LEU A 151 -3.17 9.71 10.06
C LEU A 151 -2.63 9.27 11.41
N GLY A 152 -2.17 10.20 12.26
CA GLY A 152 -1.68 9.89 13.60
C GLY A 152 -2.75 9.34 14.56
N SER A 153 -4.04 9.49 14.24
CA SER A 153 -5.12 8.86 15.02
C SER A 153 -5.39 7.41 14.58
N VAL A 154 -4.85 7.00 13.44
CA VAL A 154 -5.03 5.67 12.85
C VAL A 154 -3.76 4.84 13.01
N TYR A 155 -2.62 5.37 12.65
CA TYR A 155 -1.33 4.68 12.67
C TYR A 155 -0.54 5.04 13.93
N GLN A 156 0.11 4.04 14.52
CA GLN A 156 0.83 4.13 15.80
C GLN A 156 2.32 4.42 15.60
N ASP A 157 2.82 4.13 14.40
CA ASP A 157 4.22 4.30 14.03
C ASP A 157 4.36 4.68 12.56
N ILE A 158 5.43 5.42 12.22
CA ILE A 158 5.77 5.81 10.85
C ILE A 158 7.17 5.31 10.52
N ILE A 159 7.24 4.47 9.50
CA ILE A 159 8.48 3.90 8.97
C ILE A 159 8.91 4.68 7.73
N THR A 160 10.12 5.24 7.78
CA THR A 160 10.76 5.92 6.64
C THR A 160 12.06 5.17 6.30
N PRO A 161 12.01 4.12 5.45
CA PRO A 161 13.16 3.25 5.19
C PRO A 161 14.22 3.90 4.34
N VAL A 162 13.83 4.87 3.51
CA VAL A 162 14.68 5.50 2.51
C VAL A 162 14.18 6.91 2.17
N THR A 163 15.08 7.81 1.87
CA THR A 163 14.80 9.16 1.38
C THR A 163 14.79 9.21 -0.15
N THR A 164 14.21 10.27 -0.72
CA THR A 164 14.27 10.50 -2.17
C THR A 164 15.71 10.64 -2.66
N ALA A 165 16.58 11.30 -1.87
CA ALA A 165 17.99 11.50 -2.21
C ALA A 165 18.75 10.16 -2.29
N GLU A 166 18.50 9.24 -1.36
CA GLU A 166 19.08 7.89 -1.39
C GLU A 166 18.61 7.11 -2.63
N LEU A 167 17.32 7.17 -2.98
CA LEU A 167 16.79 6.49 -4.17
C LEU A 167 17.35 7.06 -5.48
N VAL A 168 17.64 8.35 -5.53
CA VAL A 168 18.35 8.97 -6.65
C VAL A 168 19.79 8.48 -6.71
N GLY A 169 20.49 8.43 -5.56
CA GLY A 169 21.85 7.90 -5.47
C GLY A 169 21.96 6.42 -5.86
N GLU A 170 20.95 5.61 -5.55
CA GLU A 170 20.84 4.22 -5.96
C GLU A 170 20.44 4.04 -7.45
N GLY A 171 20.18 5.12 -8.19
CA GLY A 171 19.69 5.07 -9.57
C GLY A 171 18.25 4.55 -9.72
N SER A 172 17.52 4.43 -8.61
CA SER A 172 16.11 3.99 -8.58
C SER A 172 15.13 5.09 -8.96
N LEU A 173 15.53 6.35 -8.79
CA LEU A 173 14.81 7.55 -9.22
C LEU A 173 15.74 8.49 -9.97
N VAL A 174 15.17 9.25 -10.90
CA VAL A 174 15.88 10.35 -11.56
C VAL A 174 15.84 11.60 -10.71
N PRO A 175 16.90 12.46 -10.72
CA PRO A 175 16.87 13.73 -10.03
C PRO A 175 15.73 14.63 -10.54
N LEU A 176 15.05 15.30 -9.61
CA LEU A 176 14.04 16.30 -9.96
C LEU A 176 14.72 17.50 -10.64
N ARG A 177 14.26 17.86 -11.83
CA ARG A 177 14.64 19.11 -12.50
C ARG A 177 13.43 20.03 -12.52
N VAL A 178 13.59 21.18 -11.88
CA VAL A 178 12.56 22.23 -11.87
C VAL A 178 12.89 23.21 -12.97
N PHE A 179 11.98 23.38 -13.93
CA PHE A 179 12.06 24.43 -14.94
C PHE A 179 11.13 25.55 -14.50
N ILE A 180 11.69 26.72 -14.29
CA ILE A 180 10.93 27.94 -14.02
C ILE A 180 10.85 28.70 -15.35
N SER A 181 9.64 29.03 -15.81
CA SER A 181 9.47 29.94 -16.94
C SER A 181 10.03 31.31 -16.53
N LYS A 182 10.83 31.94 -17.41
CA LYS A 182 11.12 33.35 -17.24
C LYS A 182 9.80 34.13 -17.22
N GLU A 183 9.66 35.07 -16.32
CA GLU A 183 8.53 35.99 -16.33
C GLU A 183 8.40 36.56 -17.76
N ILE A 184 7.20 36.38 -18.31
CA ILE A 184 6.87 37.07 -19.56
C ILE A 184 6.69 38.54 -19.16
N ASP A 185 7.60 39.39 -19.60
CA ASP A 185 7.49 40.83 -19.41
C ASP A 185 6.25 41.30 -20.21
N MET A 186 5.19 41.65 -19.49
CA MET A 186 3.91 42.10 -20.05
C MET A 186 3.86 43.64 -20.18
N THR A 187 5.03 44.33 -20.13
CA THR A 187 5.09 45.80 -20.17
C THR A 187 4.87 46.39 -21.57
N ASP A 188 4.79 45.55 -22.60
CA ASP A 188 4.59 46.00 -24.01
C ASP A 188 3.24 45.54 -24.61
N ALA A 189 2.17 45.41 -23.82
CA ALA A 189 0.83 45.09 -24.33
C ALA A 189 -0.17 46.24 -24.09
#